data_8d32370f6c8f22db1923668c8ea88972
#
_entry.id   8d32370f6c8f22db1923668c8ea88972
#
_cell.length_a   1.000
_cell.length_b   1.000
_cell.length_c   1.000
_cell.angle_alpha   90.00
_cell.angle_beta   90.00
_cell.angle_gamma   90.00
#
_symmetry.space_group_name_H-M   'P 1'
#
loop_
_entity.id
_entity.type
_entity.pdbx_description
1 polymer ?
#
loop_
_entity_poly.entity_id
_entity_poly.type
_entity_poly.pdbx_seq_one_letter_code
_entity_poly.pdbx_strand_id
1 'polypeptide(L)'
;MASPIILCDCAGMANDRWLECRAHGPRGDIPYTVGGSDVAAIFGLSPWTTPLELWLIKKGRMKAPVKSNEDQLEMGHLLEPIAAHWFEKKTGNLVTDDTFLYQHADHPYALANIDRRYTRQEDGEPGILECKSCTYHKAEDWADDAIPLYYELQLRFYLAVLDVEYGAFSCVWGNIPGQIWPCRKSSGIRRKRT
;
A
#
# COMPACT_ATOMS: atom_id res chain seq x y z
N MET A 1 -0.26 9.28 20.37
CA MET A 1 0.96 8.68 19.76
C MET A 1 1.73 9.78 19.05
N ALA A 2 3.03 9.63 18.80
CA ALA A 2 3.82 10.64 18.09
C ALA A 2 3.42 10.65 16.60
N SER A 3 3.35 11.84 15.99
CA SER A 3 2.99 11.99 14.59
C SER A 3 4.04 11.34 13.66
N PRO A 4 3.65 10.78 12.51
CA PRO A 4 4.58 10.22 11.54
C PRO A 4 5.55 11.30 11.03
N ILE A 5 6.76 10.86 10.69
CA ILE A 5 7.81 11.74 10.19
C ILE A 5 7.78 11.70 8.66
N ILE A 6 7.70 12.86 8.00
CA ILE A 6 7.90 12.95 6.56
C ILE A 6 9.40 12.94 6.28
N LEU A 7 9.87 11.92 5.54
CA LEU A 7 11.29 11.79 5.20
C LEU A 7 11.65 12.58 3.93
N CYS A 8 10.83 12.49 2.90
CA CYS A 8 11.00 13.22 1.65
C CYS A 8 9.70 13.26 0.83
N ASP A 9 9.66 14.19 -0.13
CA ASP A 9 8.68 14.17 -1.22
C ASP A 9 9.26 13.35 -2.38
N CYS A 10 8.49 12.38 -2.88
CA CYS A 10 8.87 11.50 -3.98
C CYS A 10 8.30 11.95 -5.33
N ALA A 11 7.61 13.11 -5.40
CA ALA A 11 7.04 13.62 -6.65
C ALA A 11 8.12 13.80 -7.73
N GLY A 12 7.91 13.17 -8.89
CA GLY A 12 8.86 13.24 -10.00
C GLY A 12 10.21 12.56 -9.75
N MET A 13 10.35 11.79 -8.67
CA MET A 13 11.58 11.07 -8.38
C MET A 13 11.79 9.93 -9.38
N ALA A 14 13.02 9.75 -9.86
CA ALA A 14 13.38 8.61 -10.71
C ALA A 14 13.19 7.29 -9.94
N ASN A 15 12.77 6.23 -10.63
CA ASN A 15 12.38 4.97 -10.01
C ASN A 15 13.50 4.30 -9.20
N ASP A 16 14.72 4.34 -9.69
CA ASP A 16 15.91 3.81 -9.00
C ASP A 16 16.17 4.56 -7.67
N ARG A 17 16.06 5.88 -7.69
CA ARG A 17 16.19 6.72 -6.50
C ARG A 17 15.07 6.50 -5.51
N TRP A 18 13.84 6.34 -5.98
CA TRP A 18 12.68 6.02 -5.15
C TRP A 18 12.84 4.66 -4.46
N LEU A 19 13.29 3.64 -5.19
CA LEU A 19 13.58 2.32 -4.61
C LEU A 19 14.67 2.39 -3.54
N GLU A 20 15.73 3.18 -3.76
CA GLU A 20 16.80 3.41 -2.80
C GLU A 20 16.27 4.09 -1.52
N CYS A 21 15.47 5.16 -1.67
CA CYS A 21 14.83 5.84 -0.54
C CYS A 21 13.94 4.88 0.27
N ARG A 22 13.20 4.01 -0.39
CA ARG A 22 12.38 2.98 0.28
C ARG A 22 13.22 1.91 0.97
N ALA A 23 14.42 1.62 0.48
CA ALA A 23 15.29 0.59 1.03
C ALA A 23 16.11 1.09 2.22
N HIS A 24 16.53 2.35 2.22
CA HIS A 24 17.52 2.87 3.17
C HIS A 24 17.21 4.27 3.71
N GLY A 25 16.03 4.81 3.43
CA GLY A 25 15.72 6.23 3.67
C GLY A 25 16.41 7.16 2.66
N PRO A 26 15.99 8.43 2.58
CA PRO A 26 16.49 9.37 1.57
C PRO A 26 17.97 9.74 1.76
N ARG A 27 18.53 9.55 2.95
CA ARG A 27 19.94 9.77 3.27
C ARG A 27 20.78 8.50 3.28
N GLY A 28 20.16 7.34 3.08
CA GLY A 28 20.85 6.05 3.15
C GLY A 28 21.29 5.65 4.57
N ASP A 29 20.74 6.30 5.59
CA ASP A 29 21.14 6.15 7.00
C ASP A 29 20.31 5.12 7.76
N ILE A 30 19.27 4.56 7.16
CA ILE A 30 18.46 3.49 7.74
C ILE A 30 18.96 2.15 7.19
N PRO A 31 19.60 1.30 8.00
CA PRO A 31 20.27 0.10 7.49
C PRO A 31 19.29 -0.91 6.87
N TYR A 32 18.06 -0.99 7.39
CA TYR A 32 17.01 -1.86 6.88
C TYR A 32 15.65 -1.22 7.13
N THR A 33 14.83 -1.23 6.10
CA THR A 33 13.46 -0.73 6.17
C THR A 33 12.45 -1.84 5.93
N VAL A 34 11.25 -1.66 6.44
CA VAL A 34 10.08 -2.48 6.16
C VAL A 34 9.03 -1.56 5.56
N GLY A 35 8.57 -1.88 4.36
CA GLY A 35 7.44 -1.22 3.72
C GLY A 35 6.18 -2.09 3.78
N GLY A 36 5.02 -1.53 3.43
CA GLY A 36 3.75 -2.26 3.48
C GLY A 36 3.74 -3.55 2.64
N SER A 37 4.41 -3.55 1.48
CA SER A 37 4.53 -4.73 0.62
C SER A 37 5.39 -5.86 1.23
N ASP A 38 6.23 -5.56 2.22
CA ASP A 38 7.08 -6.56 2.89
C ASP A 38 6.32 -7.32 3.97
N VAL A 39 5.27 -6.73 4.54
CA VAL A 39 4.57 -7.26 5.72
C VAL A 39 4.01 -8.64 5.49
N ALA A 40 3.35 -8.86 4.36
CA ALA A 40 2.81 -10.17 4.01
C ALA A 40 3.91 -11.24 3.91
N ALA A 41 5.08 -10.88 3.38
CA ALA A 41 6.22 -11.79 3.31
C ALA A 41 6.79 -12.12 4.70
N ILE A 42 6.86 -11.14 5.61
CA ILE A 42 7.28 -11.36 7.00
C ILE A 42 6.42 -12.40 7.71
N PHE A 43 5.10 -12.36 7.46
CA PHE A 43 4.15 -13.33 8.02
C PHE A 43 4.02 -14.64 7.22
N GLY A 44 4.80 -14.83 6.15
CA GLY A 44 4.71 -16.02 5.30
C GLY A 44 3.41 -16.10 4.48
N LEU A 45 2.75 -14.98 4.26
CA LEU A 45 1.46 -14.85 3.58
C LEU A 45 1.57 -14.22 2.18
N SER A 46 2.77 -13.86 1.76
CA SER A 46 3.02 -13.33 0.42
C SER A 46 3.03 -14.47 -0.61
N PRO A 47 2.31 -14.34 -1.73
CA PRO A 47 2.40 -15.31 -2.83
C PRO A 47 3.68 -15.16 -3.68
N TRP A 48 4.51 -14.13 -3.43
CA TRP A 48 5.66 -13.80 -4.27
C TRP A 48 7.01 -13.96 -3.60
N THR A 49 7.07 -13.87 -2.27
CA THR A 49 8.33 -13.80 -1.53
C THR A 49 8.18 -14.47 -0.18
N THR A 50 9.07 -15.39 0.16
CA THR A 50 9.11 -16.03 1.47
C THR A 50 9.80 -15.13 2.51
N PRO A 51 9.61 -15.37 3.83
CA PRO A 51 10.32 -14.62 4.87
C PRO A 51 11.85 -14.70 4.73
N LEU A 52 12.38 -15.87 4.35
CA LEU A 52 13.82 -16.07 4.17
C LEU A 52 14.35 -15.28 2.96
N GLU A 53 13.66 -15.33 1.82
CA GLU A 53 14.04 -14.55 0.64
C GLU A 53 14.02 -13.07 0.94
N LEU A 54 12.96 -12.56 1.58
CA LEU A 54 12.89 -11.14 1.98
C LEU A 54 14.08 -10.77 2.87
N TRP A 55 14.39 -11.58 3.85
CA TRP A 55 15.54 -11.34 4.74
C TRP A 55 16.87 -11.30 3.97
N LEU A 56 17.10 -12.26 3.06
CA LEU A 56 18.31 -12.31 2.22
C LEU A 56 18.41 -11.07 1.31
N ILE A 57 17.29 -10.63 0.72
CA ILE A 57 17.24 -9.43 -0.12
C ILE A 57 17.57 -8.18 0.71
N LYS A 58 16.92 -8.01 1.87
CA LYS A 58 17.16 -6.87 2.76
C LYS A 58 18.61 -6.83 3.28
N LYS A 59 19.25 -7.98 3.45
CA LYS A 59 20.67 -8.10 3.83
C LYS A 59 21.64 -7.93 2.66
N GLY A 60 21.16 -7.72 1.45
CA GLY A 60 21.99 -7.64 0.25
C GLY A 60 22.69 -8.96 -0.12
N ARG A 61 22.23 -10.09 0.45
CA ARG A 61 22.77 -11.44 0.19
C ARG A 61 22.08 -12.13 -0.98
N MET A 62 20.96 -11.60 -1.44
CA MET A 62 20.25 -12.05 -2.62
C MET A 62 19.75 -10.82 -3.37
N LYS A 63 19.84 -10.85 -4.70
CA LYS A 63 19.19 -9.83 -5.52
C LYS A 63 17.69 -10.07 -5.56
N ALA A 64 16.90 -9.01 -5.50
CA ALA A 64 15.48 -9.12 -5.75
C ALA A 64 15.26 -9.74 -7.15
N PRO A 65 14.30 -10.66 -7.31
CA PRO A 65 14.01 -11.24 -8.61
C PRO A 65 13.64 -10.11 -9.59
N VAL A 66 14.16 -10.22 -10.82
CA VAL A 66 13.76 -9.32 -11.90
C VAL A 66 12.27 -9.55 -12.15
N LYS A 67 11.49 -8.49 -12.03
CA LYS A 67 10.05 -8.58 -12.27
C LYS A 67 9.83 -8.77 -13.78
N SER A 68 9.31 -9.94 -14.16
CA SER A 68 8.95 -10.26 -15.56
C SER A 68 7.63 -9.62 -16.01
N ASN A 69 7.04 -8.74 -15.18
CA ASN A 69 5.73 -8.15 -15.38
C ASN A 69 5.78 -6.60 -15.32
N GLU A 70 6.82 -6.00 -15.89
CA GLU A 70 6.99 -4.54 -15.91
C GLU A 70 5.79 -3.83 -16.52
N ASP A 71 5.28 -4.31 -17.66
CA ASP A 71 4.08 -3.77 -18.32
C ASP A 71 2.84 -3.82 -17.40
N GLN A 72 2.70 -4.88 -16.59
CA GLN A 72 1.58 -5.00 -15.65
C GLN A 72 1.72 -4.01 -14.48
N LEU A 73 2.94 -3.75 -14.04
CA LEU A 73 3.20 -2.75 -13.00
C LEU A 73 2.92 -1.34 -13.53
N GLU A 74 3.37 -1.04 -14.75
CA GLU A 74 3.08 0.22 -15.42
C GLU A 74 1.57 0.40 -15.59
N MET A 75 0.86 -0.61 -16.10
CA MET A 75 -0.60 -0.59 -16.17
C MET A 75 -1.25 -0.37 -14.79
N GLY A 76 -0.72 -0.96 -13.73
CA GLY A 76 -1.17 -0.70 -12.37
C GLY A 76 -1.13 0.78 -12.02
N HIS A 77 0.01 1.43 -12.22
CA HIS A 77 0.18 2.87 -11.96
C HIS A 77 -0.74 3.75 -12.84
N LEU A 78 -0.93 3.39 -14.12
CA LEU A 78 -1.84 4.10 -15.01
C LEU A 78 -3.31 3.98 -14.57
N LEU A 79 -3.69 2.90 -13.88
CA LEU A 79 -5.05 2.65 -13.39
C LEU A 79 -5.31 3.24 -12.00
N GLU A 80 -4.29 3.60 -11.23
CA GLU A 80 -4.45 4.23 -9.91
C GLU A 80 -5.33 5.49 -9.92
N PRO A 81 -5.15 6.46 -10.85
CA PRO A 81 -6.01 7.65 -10.92
C PRO A 81 -7.47 7.29 -11.22
N ILE A 82 -7.69 6.23 -12.00
CA ILE A 82 -9.04 5.74 -12.34
C ILE A 82 -9.69 5.13 -11.09
N ALA A 83 -8.95 4.32 -10.34
CA ALA A 83 -9.43 3.75 -9.07
C ALA A 83 -9.77 4.85 -8.06
N ALA A 84 -8.92 5.87 -7.93
CA ALA A 84 -9.12 7.02 -7.06
C ALA A 84 -10.36 7.83 -7.46
N HIS A 85 -10.55 8.11 -8.76
CA HIS A 85 -11.73 8.80 -9.29
C HIS A 85 -13.04 8.07 -8.95
N TRP A 86 -13.06 6.75 -9.13
CA TRP A 86 -14.25 5.96 -8.82
C TRP A 86 -14.53 5.88 -7.32
N PHE A 87 -13.50 5.87 -6.48
CA PHE A 87 -13.66 5.96 -5.03
C PHE A 87 -14.34 7.28 -4.66
N GLU A 88 -13.80 8.41 -5.12
CA GLU A 88 -14.37 9.74 -4.85
C GLU A 88 -15.82 9.83 -5.33
N LYS A 89 -16.08 9.41 -6.58
CA LYS A 89 -17.43 9.43 -7.17
C LYS A 89 -18.46 8.59 -6.41
N LYS A 90 -18.05 7.42 -5.90
CA LYS A 90 -18.97 6.49 -5.20
C LYS A 90 -19.18 6.84 -3.73
N THR A 91 -18.20 7.45 -3.08
CA THR A 91 -18.24 7.71 -1.64
C THR A 91 -18.51 9.16 -1.29
N GLY A 92 -18.27 10.10 -2.22
CA GLY A 92 -18.27 11.53 -1.94
C GLY A 92 -17.08 12.01 -1.10
N ASN A 93 -16.15 11.14 -0.74
CA ASN A 93 -14.95 11.51 -0.01
C ASN A 93 -13.98 12.24 -0.93
N LEU A 94 -13.40 13.35 -0.46
CA LEU A 94 -12.42 14.11 -1.23
C LEU A 94 -11.08 13.36 -1.28
N VAL A 95 -10.61 13.03 -2.48
CA VAL A 95 -9.33 12.35 -2.68
C VAL A 95 -8.24 13.35 -3.08
N THR A 96 -7.05 13.18 -2.50
CA THR A 96 -5.86 13.99 -2.78
C THR A 96 -4.66 13.08 -3.03
N ASP A 97 -3.75 13.54 -3.90
CA ASP A 97 -2.47 12.87 -4.11
C ASP A 97 -1.62 12.93 -2.84
N ASP A 98 -0.85 11.88 -2.60
CA ASP A 98 0.15 11.82 -1.55
C ASP A 98 1.45 11.26 -2.15
N THR A 99 2.47 12.07 -2.19
CA THR A 99 3.76 11.73 -2.80
C THR A 99 4.87 11.53 -1.78
N PHE A 100 4.52 11.54 -0.48
CA PHE A 100 5.53 11.53 0.57
C PHE A 100 5.93 10.11 0.97
N LEU A 101 7.18 9.99 1.39
CA LEU A 101 7.68 8.84 2.14
C LEU A 101 7.63 9.16 3.63
N TYR A 102 6.88 8.35 4.36
CA TYR A 102 6.67 8.49 5.80
C TYR A 102 7.47 7.47 6.59
N GLN A 103 7.86 7.85 7.81
CA GLN A 103 8.49 6.98 8.78
C GLN A 103 7.64 6.96 10.06
N HIS A 104 7.47 5.78 10.64
CA HIS A 104 6.83 5.65 11.94
C HIS A 104 7.67 6.36 13.02
N ALA A 105 7.01 7.13 13.88
CA ALA A 105 7.68 7.95 14.88
C ALA A 105 8.55 7.13 15.86
N ASP A 106 8.04 5.98 16.33
CA ASP A 106 8.71 5.13 17.33
C ASP A 106 9.45 3.94 16.70
N HIS A 107 9.24 3.67 15.40
CA HIS A 107 9.82 2.53 14.67
C HIS A 107 10.50 3.00 13.38
N PRO A 108 11.72 3.53 13.45
CA PRO A 108 12.37 4.17 12.30
C PRO A 108 12.58 3.28 11.07
N TYR A 109 12.54 1.97 11.24
CA TYR A 109 12.61 1.01 10.14
C TYR A 109 11.29 0.86 9.37
N ALA A 110 10.17 1.30 9.93
CA ALA A 110 8.85 1.17 9.32
C ALA A 110 8.54 2.39 8.45
N LEU A 111 8.47 2.16 7.14
CA LEU A 111 8.24 3.20 6.14
C LEU A 111 6.94 2.98 5.39
N ALA A 112 6.24 4.06 5.09
CA ALA A 112 5.03 4.05 4.29
C ALA A 112 5.13 5.04 3.12
N ASN A 113 4.70 4.59 1.95
CA ASN A 113 4.46 5.41 0.77
C ASN A 113 3.09 4.95 0.26
N ILE A 114 2.11 5.81 0.42
CA ILE A 114 0.70 5.50 0.16
C ILE A 114 0.29 6.00 -1.21
N ASP A 115 -0.74 5.40 -1.82
CA ASP A 115 -1.19 5.80 -3.15
C ASP A 115 -1.93 7.13 -3.12
N ARG A 116 -2.87 7.31 -2.18
CA ARG A 116 -3.69 8.53 -2.04
C ARG A 116 -4.11 8.74 -0.59
N ARG A 117 -4.43 10.00 -0.26
CA ARG A 117 -5.23 10.34 0.91
C ARG A 117 -6.66 10.60 0.53
N TYR A 118 -7.56 10.48 1.49
CA TYR A 118 -8.90 11.01 1.35
C TYR A 118 -9.35 11.68 2.65
N THR A 119 -10.29 12.62 2.50
CA THR A 119 -11.03 13.22 3.62
C THR A 119 -12.43 12.65 3.59
N ARG A 120 -12.88 12.09 4.69
CA ARG A 120 -14.22 11.53 4.84
C ARG A 120 -15.26 12.64 4.77
N GLN A 121 -16.28 12.46 3.94
CA GLN A 121 -17.37 13.42 3.81
C GLN A 121 -18.22 13.49 5.10
N GLU A 122 -18.30 12.38 5.83
CA GLU A 122 -19.15 12.21 7.01
C GLU A 122 -18.70 13.06 8.22
N ASP A 123 -17.42 13.08 8.50
CA ASP A 123 -16.84 13.64 9.73
C ASP A 123 -15.58 14.46 9.53
N GLY A 124 -15.08 14.57 8.29
CA GLY A 124 -13.85 15.29 7.96
C GLY A 124 -12.56 14.55 8.35
N GLU A 125 -12.65 13.34 8.88
CA GLU A 125 -11.48 12.57 9.31
C GLU A 125 -10.63 12.10 8.11
N PRO A 126 -9.30 12.06 8.26
CA PRO A 126 -8.40 11.61 7.21
C PRO A 126 -8.44 10.09 7.05
N GLY A 127 -8.22 9.64 5.82
CA GLY A 127 -8.06 8.23 5.50
C GLY A 127 -6.98 7.97 4.45
N ILE A 128 -6.58 6.72 4.32
CA ILE A 128 -5.62 6.21 3.33
C ILE A 128 -6.40 5.40 2.28
N LEU A 129 -6.20 5.75 1.02
CA LEU A 129 -6.75 5.00 -0.10
C LEU A 129 -5.64 4.23 -0.80
N GLU A 130 -5.79 2.93 -0.85
CA GLU A 130 -4.92 2.01 -1.60
C GLU A 130 -5.63 1.64 -2.90
N CYS A 131 -5.00 1.98 -4.02
CA CYS A 131 -5.53 1.74 -5.36
C CYS A 131 -5.01 0.41 -5.90
N LYS A 132 -5.89 -0.43 -6.42
CA LYS A 132 -5.51 -1.73 -6.98
C LYS A 132 -6.15 -1.93 -8.34
N SER A 133 -5.48 -2.71 -9.16
CA SER A 133 -6.04 -3.25 -10.39
C SER A 133 -5.88 -4.77 -10.37
N CYS A 134 -6.88 -5.48 -10.85
CA CYS A 134 -6.77 -6.93 -11.02
C CYS A 134 -7.41 -7.39 -12.32
N THR A 135 -6.94 -8.54 -12.81
CA THR A 135 -7.57 -9.21 -13.93
C THR A 135 -8.90 -9.82 -13.49
N TYR A 136 -9.80 -10.00 -14.45
CA TYR A 136 -11.12 -10.60 -14.21
C TYR A 136 -11.02 -11.99 -13.55
N HIS A 137 -9.98 -12.77 -13.85
CA HIS A 137 -9.74 -14.10 -13.27
C HIS A 137 -9.40 -14.07 -11.76
N LYS A 138 -8.99 -12.93 -11.22
CA LYS A 138 -8.72 -12.74 -9.79
C LYS A 138 -9.86 -12.06 -9.04
N ALA A 139 -10.99 -11.84 -9.70
CA ALA A 139 -12.16 -11.22 -9.09
C ALA A 139 -12.68 -12.03 -7.89
N GLU A 140 -12.53 -13.37 -7.92
CA GLU A 140 -12.94 -14.25 -6.83
C GLU A 140 -12.16 -13.99 -5.52
N ASP A 141 -10.92 -13.51 -5.61
CA ASP A 141 -10.13 -13.14 -4.42
C ASP A 141 -10.71 -11.94 -3.67
N TRP A 142 -11.55 -11.14 -4.36
CA TRP A 142 -12.22 -9.95 -3.87
C TRP A 142 -13.73 -10.14 -3.69
N ALA A 143 -14.25 -11.35 -3.88
CA ALA A 143 -15.66 -11.65 -3.73
C ALA A 143 -16.08 -11.63 -2.25
N ASP A 144 -17.39 -11.50 -2.00
CA ASP A 144 -17.99 -11.56 -0.65
C ASP A 144 -17.38 -10.56 0.35
N ASP A 145 -17.08 -9.34 -0.09
CA ASP A 145 -16.41 -8.30 0.71
C ASP A 145 -15.04 -8.74 1.25
N ALA A 146 -14.45 -9.77 0.67
CA ALA A 146 -13.10 -10.19 1.01
C ALA A 146 -12.06 -9.26 0.36
N ILE A 147 -10.95 -9.09 1.06
CA ILE A 147 -9.74 -8.44 0.55
C ILE A 147 -8.63 -9.49 0.62
N PRO A 148 -7.81 -9.67 -0.43
CA PRO A 148 -6.65 -10.55 -0.31
C PRO A 148 -5.80 -10.15 0.90
N LEU A 149 -5.53 -11.12 1.78
CA LEU A 149 -4.92 -10.86 3.09
C LEU A 149 -3.59 -10.11 3.00
N TYR A 150 -2.80 -10.38 1.96
CA TYR A 150 -1.52 -9.70 1.72
C TYR A 150 -1.70 -8.20 1.42
N TYR A 151 -2.81 -7.79 0.79
CA TYR A 151 -3.13 -6.38 0.61
C TYR A 151 -3.70 -5.76 1.90
N GLU A 152 -4.57 -6.48 2.60
CA GLU A 152 -5.10 -5.99 3.87
C GLU A 152 -3.97 -5.70 4.88
N LEU A 153 -2.97 -6.57 4.97
CA LEU A 153 -1.78 -6.36 5.81
C LEU A 153 -0.98 -5.12 5.38
N GLN A 154 -0.85 -4.86 4.08
CA GLN A 154 -0.19 -3.67 3.57
C GLN A 154 -0.90 -2.40 4.05
N LEU A 155 -2.20 -2.30 3.85
CA LEU A 155 -2.97 -1.12 4.26
C LEU A 155 -2.96 -0.93 5.79
N ARG A 156 -3.12 -2.01 6.57
CA ARG A 156 -3.06 -1.95 8.03
C ARG A 156 -1.70 -1.46 8.54
N PHE A 157 -0.63 -1.86 7.88
CA PHE A 157 0.70 -1.36 8.18
C PHE A 157 0.79 0.16 7.93
N TYR A 158 0.26 0.64 6.81
CA TYR A 158 0.23 2.07 6.52
C TYR A 158 -0.61 2.86 7.53
N LEU A 159 -1.77 2.33 7.92
CA LEU A 159 -2.59 2.93 8.99
C LEU A 159 -1.82 3.02 10.32
N ALA A 160 -1.00 2.01 10.63
CA ALA A 160 -0.17 2.02 11.82
C ALA A 160 0.97 3.04 11.71
N VAL A 161 1.69 3.10 10.58
CA VAL A 161 2.82 4.03 10.37
C VAL A 161 2.36 5.49 10.40
N LEU A 162 1.20 5.80 9.78
CA LEU A 162 0.68 7.17 9.70
C LEU A 162 -0.20 7.57 10.88
N ASP A 163 -0.51 6.63 11.79
CA ASP A 163 -1.45 6.81 12.90
C ASP A 163 -2.83 7.32 12.45
N VAL A 164 -3.34 6.75 11.35
CA VAL A 164 -4.64 7.07 10.75
C VAL A 164 -5.62 5.92 11.02
N GLU A 165 -6.85 6.24 11.43
CA GLU A 165 -7.87 5.22 11.76
C GLU A 165 -8.51 4.60 10.53
N TYR A 166 -8.72 5.38 9.47
CA TYR A 166 -9.52 4.97 8.32
C TYR A 166 -8.65 4.66 7.10
N GLY A 167 -8.99 3.58 6.43
CA GLY A 167 -8.43 3.19 5.15
C GLY A 167 -9.47 2.59 4.23
N ALA A 168 -9.18 2.55 2.97
CA ALA A 168 -10.02 1.90 1.97
C ALA A 168 -9.19 1.35 0.82
N PHE A 169 -9.73 0.33 0.16
CA PHE A 169 -9.28 -0.11 -1.15
C PHE A 169 -10.26 0.37 -2.21
N SER A 170 -9.72 0.76 -3.34
CA SER A 170 -10.46 0.89 -4.60
C SER A 170 -9.80 0.03 -5.66
N CYS A 171 -10.51 -0.97 -6.16
CA CYS A 171 -9.95 -1.91 -7.13
C CYS A 171 -10.69 -1.83 -8.46
N VAL A 172 -9.96 -1.65 -9.55
CA VAL A 172 -10.48 -1.73 -10.92
C VAL A 172 -10.28 -3.15 -11.46
N TRP A 173 -11.37 -3.76 -11.97
CA TRP A 173 -11.36 -5.10 -12.55
C TRP A 173 -11.56 -5.04 -14.06
N GLY A 174 -10.49 -5.14 -14.83
CA GLY A 174 -10.60 -5.01 -16.28
C GLY A 174 -11.27 -3.68 -16.65
N ASN A 175 -12.49 -3.71 -17.17
CA ASN A 175 -13.30 -2.54 -17.52
C ASN A 175 -14.46 -2.25 -16.54
N ILE A 176 -14.51 -2.95 -15.40
CA ILE A 176 -15.54 -2.74 -14.37
C ILE A 176 -15.08 -1.62 -13.44
N PRO A 177 -15.92 -0.59 -13.20
CA PRO A 177 -15.62 0.47 -12.24
C PRO A 177 -15.32 -0.06 -10.85
N GLY A 178 -14.35 0.54 -10.19
CA GLY A 178 -13.79 0.12 -8.93
C GLY A 178 -14.79 -0.31 -7.86
N GLN A 179 -14.55 -1.44 -7.26
CA GLN A 179 -15.16 -1.88 -6.03
C GLN A 179 -14.44 -1.19 -4.85
N ILE A 180 -15.16 -0.96 -3.76
CA ILE A 180 -14.66 -0.23 -2.60
C ILE A 180 -14.80 -1.10 -1.36
N TRP A 181 -13.70 -1.25 -0.61
CA TRP A 181 -13.67 -1.97 0.67
C TRP A 181 -13.14 -1.03 1.76
N PRO A 182 -14.00 -0.60 2.70
CA PRO A 182 -13.54 0.17 3.86
C PRO A 182 -12.74 -0.71 4.83
N CYS A 183 -11.72 -0.13 5.44
CA CYS A 183 -10.91 -0.73 6.48
C CYS A 183 -10.77 0.25 7.65
N ARG A 184 -10.68 -0.26 8.88
CA ARG A 184 -10.37 0.54 10.08
C ARG A 184 -9.17 -0.05 10.79
N LYS A 185 -8.30 0.80 11.33
CA LYS A 185 -7.15 0.41 12.15
C LYS A 185 -7.58 -0.42 13.35
N SER A 186 -8.65 -0.03 14.01
CA SER A 186 -9.23 -0.68 15.19
C SER A 186 -10.02 -1.96 14.88
N SER A 187 -10.38 -2.24 13.61
CA SER A 187 -11.14 -3.44 13.26
C SER A 187 -10.24 -4.68 13.11
N GLY A 188 -10.80 -5.86 13.38
CA GLY A 188 -10.13 -7.14 13.10
C GLY A 188 -9.90 -7.37 11.59
N ILE A 189 -8.99 -8.30 11.25
CA ILE A 189 -8.77 -8.73 9.87
C ILE A 189 -10.03 -9.41 9.33
N ARG A 190 -10.45 -9.02 8.13
CA ARG A 190 -11.58 -9.65 7.44
C ARG A 190 -11.16 -11.05 6.98
N ARG A 191 -11.93 -12.07 7.43
CA ARG A 191 -11.75 -13.43 6.95
C ARG A 191 -12.82 -13.73 5.91
N LYS A 192 -12.47 -14.44 4.83
CA LYS A 192 -13.49 -15.06 3.95
C LYS A 192 -14.44 -15.87 4.82
N ARG A 193 -15.74 -15.64 4.67
CA ARG A 193 -16.74 -16.57 5.23
C ARG A 193 -16.60 -17.87 4.43
N THR A 194 -16.17 -18.94 5.09
CA THR A 194 -16.14 -20.30 4.54
C THR A 194 -17.56 -20.82 4.36
#